data_aaa1df19e01737a776f63e4a15e3b0fe
#
_entry.id   aaa1df19e01737a776f63e4a15e3b0fe
#
_cell.length_a   1.000
_cell.length_b   1.000
_cell.length_c   1.000
_cell.angle_alpha   90.00
_cell.angle_beta   90.00
_cell.angle_gamma   90.00
#
_symmetry.space_group_name_H-M   'P 1'
#
loop_
_entity.id
_entity.type
_entity.pdbx_description
1 polymer ?
#
loop_
_entity_poly.entity_id
_entity_poly.type
_entity_poly.pdbx_seq_one_letter_code
_entity_poly.pdbx_strand_id
1 'polypeptide(L)'
;MAIRSEFKLAVQSRDNRELPSTIATITKVEWDKSERTKNALRTFGVMIALTFASIFIPGLHFILVPTLFIASFVLAMDKMGEKYRSEGGAGECPKCHHTFKVQPSKWQPRITNCCDHCPEELEMLLPQ
;
A
#
# COMPACT_ATOMS: atom_id res chain seq x y z
N MET A 1 -10.97 -4.55 15.41
CA MET A 1 -11.07 -5.44 14.23
C MET A 1 -11.03 -4.63 12.95
N ALA A 2 -10.37 -5.13 11.93
CA ALA A 2 -10.39 -4.49 10.62
C ALA A 2 -11.71 -4.77 9.90
N ILE A 3 -12.32 -3.73 9.33
CA ILE A 3 -13.53 -3.84 8.52
C ILE A 3 -13.11 -3.97 7.06
N ARG A 4 -13.52 -5.04 6.40
CA ARG A 4 -13.24 -5.29 4.99
C ARG A 4 -14.48 -5.00 4.16
N SER A 5 -14.30 -4.23 3.11
CA SER A 5 -15.36 -3.89 2.16
C SER A 5 -14.85 -4.11 0.74
N GLU A 6 -15.65 -4.78 -0.08
CA GLU A 6 -15.33 -4.99 -1.50
C GLU A 6 -15.98 -3.92 -2.35
N PHE A 7 -15.20 -3.34 -3.24
CA PHE A 7 -15.66 -2.34 -4.19
C PHE A 7 -15.41 -2.82 -5.62
N LYS A 8 -16.41 -2.65 -6.45
CA LYS A 8 -16.29 -2.85 -7.90
C LYS A 8 -15.96 -1.52 -8.55
N LEU A 9 -14.89 -1.48 -9.29
CA LEU A 9 -14.38 -0.28 -9.93
C LEU A 9 -14.33 -0.45 -11.44
N ALA A 10 -14.59 0.63 -12.16
CA ALA A 10 -14.34 0.66 -13.59
C ALA A 10 -12.86 0.77 -13.88
N VAL A 11 -12.36 -0.10 -14.74
CA VAL A 11 -10.98 -0.12 -15.22
C VAL A 11 -10.96 0.51 -16.60
N GLN A 12 -10.13 1.53 -16.77
CA GLN A 12 -9.93 2.20 -18.05
C GLN A 12 -8.47 2.14 -18.45
N SER A 13 -8.19 2.03 -19.74
CA SER A 13 -6.85 2.23 -20.25
C SER A 13 -6.49 3.71 -20.20
N ARG A 14 -5.33 4.02 -19.65
CA ARG A 14 -4.82 5.40 -19.60
C ARG A 14 -4.47 5.93 -20.98
N ASP A 15 -3.87 5.09 -21.81
CA ASP A 15 -3.39 5.47 -23.13
C ASP A 15 -4.49 5.44 -24.19
N ASN A 16 -5.47 4.55 -24.03
CA ASN A 16 -6.56 4.36 -25.00
C ASN A 16 -7.92 4.38 -24.31
N ARG A 17 -8.47 5.56 -24.10
CA ARG A 17 -9.77 5.78 -23.47
C ARG A 17 -10.96 5.35 -24.34
N GLU A 18 -10.74 5.03 -25.60
CA GLU A 18 -11.77 4.53 -26.50
C GLU A 18 -12.15 3.08 -26.24
N LEU A 19 -11.29 2.33 -25.53
CA LEU A 19 -11.59 0.97 -25.14
C LEU A 19 -12.72 0.91 -24.11
N PRO A 20 -13.60 -0.10 -24.19
CA PRO A 20 -14.66 -0.27 -23.21
C PRO A 20 -14.05 -0.50 -21.81
N SER A 21 -14.65 0.13 -20.80
CA SER A 21 -14.25 -0.09 -19.42
C SER A 21 -14.63 -1.49 -18.95
N THR A 22 -13.74 -2.13 -18.19
CA THR A 22 -13.97 -3.40 -17.52
C THR A 22 -14.16 -3.19 -16.01
N ILE A 23 -14.48 -4.23 -15.29
CA ILE A 23 -14.72 -4.17 -13.84
C ILE A 23 -13.59 -4.86 -13.10
N ALA A 24 -13.07 -4.19 -12.09
CA ALA A 24 -12.13 -4.77 -11.13
C ALA A 24 -12.76 -4.77 -9.73
N THR A 25 -12.48 -5.80 -8.96
CA THR A 25 -12.89 -5.90 -7.56
C THR A 25 -11.68 -5.64 -6.67
N ILE A 26 -11.80 -4.65 -5.78
CA ILE A 26 -10.74 -4.27 -4.84
C ILE A 26 -11.30 -4.34 -3.42
N THR A 27 -10.54 -4.92 -2.52
CA THR A 27 -10.88 -5.00 -1.10
C THR A 27 -10.28 -3.82 -0.35
N LYS A 28 -11.12 -3.00 0.26
CA LYS A 28 -10.73 -1.93 1.17
C LYS A 28 -10.73 -2.44 2.60
N VAL A 29 -9.66 -2.20 3.30
CA VAL A 29 -9.54 -2.51 4.73
C VAL A 29 -9.51 -1.21 5.52
N GLU A 30 -10.42 -1.09 6.47
CA GLU A 30 -10.42 -0.02 7.45
C GLU A 30 -9.83 -0.55 8.76
N TRP A 31 -8.72 0.02 9.18
CA TRP A 31 -8.06 -0.34 10.43
C TRP A 31 -8.63 0.43 11.60
N ASP A 32 -9.00 -0.28 12.65
CA ASP A 32 -9.38 0.34 13.90
C ASP A 32 -8.19 1.06 14.55
N LYS A 33 -8.48 2.09 15.35
CA LYS A 33 -7.46 2.88 16.07
C LYS A 33 -6.54 1.99 16.93
N SER A 34 -7.12 0.99 17.58
CA SER A 34 -6.36 0.02 18.38
C SER A 34 -5.34 -0.76 17.56
N GLU A 35 -5.74 -1.26 16.39
CA GLU A 35 -4.85 -2.03 15.51
C GLU A 35 -3.75 -1.15 14.90
N ARG A 36 -4.08 0.08 14.53
CA ARG A 36 -3.08 1.04 14.02
C ARG A 36 -2.02 1.32 15.07
N THR A 37 -2.44 1.58 16.31
CA THR A 37 -1.52 1.82 17.42
C THR A 37 -0.64 0.59 17.68
N LYS A 38 -1.22 -0.60 17.67
CA LYS A 38 -0.49 -1.86 17.85
C LYS A 38 0.56 -2.08 16.76
N ASN A 39 0.22 -1.83 15.51
CA ASN A 39 1.15 -1.95 14.39
C ASN A 39 2.26 -0.90 14.46
N ALA A 40 1.93 0.34 14.83
CA ALA A 40 2.91 1.40 15.03
C ALA A 40 3.89 1.08 16.16
N LEU A 41 3.39 0.59 17.28
CA LEU A 41 4.23 0.15 18.42
C LEU A 41 5.14 -1.01 18.06
N ARG A 42 4.63 -1.97 17.30
CA ARG A 42 5.44 -3.10 16.83
C ARG A 42 6.57 -2.63 15.91
N THR A 43 6.26 -1.78 14.96
CA THR A 43 7.27 -1.21 14.05
C THR A 43 8.32 -0.40 14.82
N PHE A 44 7.87 0.43 15.74
CA PHE A 44 8.76 1.22 16.60
C PHE A 44 9.67 0.32 17.45
N GLY A 45 9.11 -0.71 18.07
CA GLY A 45 9.88 -1.67 18.88
C GLY A 45 10.96 -2.40 18.09
N VAL A 46 10.64 -2.85 16.88
CA VAL A 46 11.63 -3.50 15.98
C VAL A 46 12.75 -2.53 15.61
N MET A 47 12.41 -1.28 15.26
CA MET A 47 13.41 -0.27 14.90
C MET A 47 14.31 0.11 16.09
N ILE A 48 13.76 0.21 17.28
CA ILE A 48 14.54 0.45 18.51
C ILE A 48 15.48 -0.72 18.80
N ALA A 49 15.02 -1.96 18.65
CA ALA A 49 15.88 -3.13 18.80
C ALA A 49 17.05 -3.12 17.81
N LEU A 50 16.81 -2.75 16.55
CA LEU A 50 17.85 -2.57 15.55
C LEU A 50 18.83 -1.45 15.93
N THR A 51 18.35 -0.35 16.51
CA THR A 51 19.17 0.76 17.00
C THR A 51 20.11 0.28 18.09
N PHE A 52 19.61 -0.48 19.06
CA PHE A 52 20.46 -1.06 20.11
C PHE A 52 21.50 -2.04 19.56
N ALA A 53 21.12 -2.89 18.61
CA ALA A 53 22.05 -3.79 17.94
C ALA A 53 23.17 -3.04 17.21
N SER A 54 22.89 -1.88 16.66
CA SER A 54 23.85 -1.03 15.95
C SER A 54 24.94 -0.46 16.85
N ILE A 55 24.70 -0.34 18.17
CA ILE A 55 25.67 0.18 19.14
C ILE A 55 26.91 -0.74 19.23
N PHE A 56 26.73 -2.04 18.96
CA PHE A 56 27.85 -3.01 18.99
C PHE A 56 28.81 -2.88 17.81
N ILE A 57 28.48 -2.11 16.79
CA ILE A 57 29.34 -1.89 15.63
C ILE A 57 30.15 -0.60 15.84
N PRO A 58 31.48 -0.69 16.14
CA PRO A 58 32.29 0.49 16.38
C PRO A 58 32.41 1.36 15.12
N GLY A 59 32.24 2.67 15.30
CA GLY A 59 32.35 3.67 14.23
C GLY A 59 31.05 3.96 13.47
N LEU A 60 30.27 2.95 13.16
CA LEU A 60 28.99 3.12 12.45
C LEU A 60 27.85 3.63 13.35
N HIS A 61 27.93 3.39 14.64
CA HIS A 61 26.87 3.75 15.58
C HIS A 61 26.59 5.26 15.64
N PHE A 62 27.60 6.11 15.42
CA PHE A 62 27.42 7.56 15.43
C PHE A 62 26.48 8.08 14.34
N ILE A 63 26.44 7.42 13.20
CA ILE A 63 25.57 7.76 12.07
C ILE A 63 24.30 6.92 12.10
N LEU A 64 24.42 5.64 12.38
CA LEU A 64 23.33 4.68 12.30
C LEU A 64 22.29 4.88 13.41
N VAL A 65 22.72 5.16 14.65
CA VAL A 65 21.82 5.33 15.79
C VAL A 65 20.87 6.53 15.59
N PRO A 66 21.34 7.75 15.30
CA PRO A 66 20.41 8.87 15.07
C PRO A 66 19.53 8.68 13.84
N THR A 67 20.08 8.08 12.78
CA THR A 67 19.31 7.81 11.54
C THR A 67 18.19 6.81 11.79
N LEU A 68 18.47 5.70 12.44
CA LEU A 68 17.46 4.68 12.78
C LEU A 68 16.44 5.22 13.78
N PHE A 69 16.85 6.06 14.71
CA PHE A 69 15.94 6.67 15.67
C PHE A 69 14.92 7.59 14.98
N ILE A 70 15.38 8.47 14.10
CA ILE A 70 14.51 9.34 13.30
C ILE A 70 13.61 8.51 12.39
N ALA A 71 14.16 7.51 11.71
CA ALA A 71 13.39 6.62 10.84
C ALA A 71 12.29 5.88 11.60
N SER A 72 12.55 5.47 12.85
CA SER A 72 11.55 4.78 13.69
C SER A 72 10.33 5.67 13.97
N PHE A 73 10.55 6.95 14.26
CA PHE A 73 9.47 7.91 14.44
C PHE A 73 8.66 8.14 13.16
N VAL A 74 9.33 8.36 12.05
CA VAL A 74 8.67 8.58 10.75
C VAL A 74 7.81 7.39 10.37
N LEU A 75 8.35 6.17 10.46
CA LEU A 75 7.61 4.95 10.14
C LEU A 75 6.44 4.71 11.09
N ALA A 76 6.63 4.97 12.39
CA ALA A 76 5.54 4.82 13.36
C ALA A 76 4.40 5.81 13.10
N MET A 77 4.73 7.06 12.79
CA MET A 77 3.72 8.07 12.44
C MET A 77 2.99 7.74 11.15
N ASP A 78 3.69 7.24 10.15
CA ASP A 78 3.08 6.79 8.89
C ASP A 78 2.07 5.67 9.14
N LYS A 79 2.42 4.69 9.96
CA LYS A 79 1.52 3.59 10.36
C LYS A 79 0.30 4.07 11.16
N MET A 80 0.46 5.07 12.01
CA MET A 80 -0.66 5.65 12.74
C MET A 80 -1.61 6.44 11.84
N GLY A 81 -1.09 7.08 10.80
CA GLY A 81 -1.89 7.83 9.83
C GLY A 81 -2.66 6.95 8.85
N GLU A 82 -2.28 5.70 8.69
CA GLU A 82 -2.85 4.78 7.71
C GLU A 82 -4.19 4.19 8.20
N LYS A 83 -5.28 4.93 7.96
CA LYS A 83 -6.63 4.52 8.35
C LYS A 83 -7.23 3.50 7.37
N TYR A 84 -6.98 3.70 6.08
CA TYR A 84 -7.51 2.86 5.01
C TYR A 84 -6.39 2.27 4.18
N ARG A 85 -6.55 1.02 3.83
CA ARG A 85 -5.62 0.31 2.96
C ARG A 85 -6.38 -0.53 1.94
N SER A 86 -5.83 -0.65 0.74
CA SER A 86 -6.29 -1.63 -0.23
C SER A 86 -5.49 -2.93 -0.06
N GLU A 87 -6.17 -4.04 0.14
CA GLU A 87 -5.54 -5.38 0.10
C GLU A 87 -5.26 -5.85 -1.33
N GLY A 88 -5.62 -5.03 -2.31
CA GLY A 88 -5.53 -5.39 -3.71
C GLY A 88 -6.80 -6.07 -4.19
N GLY A 89 -6.70 -6.70 -5.32
CA GLY A 89 -7.82 -7.36 -5.96
C GLY A 89 -7.45 -7.90 -7.32
N ALA A 90 -8.43 -8.19 -8.12
CA ALA A 90 -8.26 -8.66 -9.48
C ALA A 90 -9.28 -7.97 -10.41
N GLY A 91 -8.89 -7.83 -11.65
CA GLY A 91 -9.74 -7.25 -12.69
C GLY A 91 -9.41 -7.79 -14.06
N GLU A 92 -10.19 -7.39 -15.03
CA GLU A 92 -10.01 -7.77 -16.42
C GLU A 92 -9.43 -6.60 -17.22
N CYS A 93 -8.40 -6.88 -18.01
CA CYS A 93 -7.81 -5.87 -18.88
C CYS A 93 -8.76 -5.52 -20.02
N PRO A 94 -9.03 -4.23 -20.29
CA PRO A 94 -9.93 -3.84 -21.38
C PRO A 94 -9.37 -4.12 -22.78
N LYS A 95 -8.05 -4.30 -22.92
CA LYS A 95 -7.40 -4.55 -24.20
C LYS A 95 -7.25 -6.04 -24.51
N CYS A 96 -6.65 -6.81 -23.60
CA CYS A 96 -6.34 -8.22 -23.83
C CYS A 96 -7.31 -9.20 -23.16
N HIS A 97 -8.21 -8.71 -22.33
CA HIS A 97 -9.21 -9.48 -21.57
C HIS A 97 -8.64 -10.55 -20.62
N HIS A 98 -7.34 -10.47 -20.32
CA HIS A 98 -6.73 -11.31 -19.29
C HIS A 98 -6.95 -10.73 -17.90
N THR A 99 -7.03 -11.60 -16.90
CA THR A 99 -7.14 -11.20 -15.51
C THR A 99 -5.80 -10.66 -15.02
N PHE A 100 -5.80 -9.47 -14.45
CA PHE A 100 -4.64 -8.87 -13.79
C PHE A 100 -4.87 -8.77 -12.29
N LYS A 101 -3.78 -8.76 -11.53
CA LYS A 101 -3.81 -8.60 -10.08
C LYS A 101 -3.42 -7.18 -9.68
N VAL A 102 -4.18 -6.60 -8.78
CA VAL A 102 -3.87 -5.30 -8.17
C VAL A 102 -3.09 -5.55 -6.88
N GLN A 103 -1.94 -4.90 -6.76
CA GLN A 103 -1.11 -5.05 -5.57
C GLN A 103 -1.68 -4.27 -4.38
N PRO A 104 -1.48 -4.78 -3.14
CA PRO A 104 -1.85 -4.04 -1.94
C PRO A 104 -1.12 -2.70 -1.86
N SER A 105 -1.84 -1.65 -1.55
CA SER A 105 -1.29 -0.30 -1.43
C SER A 105 -2.07 0.55 -0.45
N LYS A 106 -1.56 1.74 -0.14
CA LYS A 106 -2.33 2.74 0.58
C LYS A 106 -3.57 3.12 -0.22
N TRP A 107 -4.66 3.42 0.47
CA TRP A 107 -5.89 3.85 -0.17
C TRP A 107 -5.70 5.22 -0.84
N GLN A 108 -5.79 5.24 -2.13
CA GLN A 108 -5.63 6.44 -2.95
C GLN A 108 -6.85 6.61 -3.86
N PRO A 109 -7.22 7.85 -4.20
CA PRO A 109 -8.39 8.09 -5.07
C PRO A 109 -8.20 7.54 -6.49
N ARG A 110 -6.97 7.32 -6.89
CA ARG A 110 -6.62 6.80 -8.20
C ARG A 110 -5.55 5.71 -8.04
N ILE A 111 -5.83 4.53 -8.54
CA ILE A 111 -4.87 3.43 -8.59
C ILE A 111 -4.48 3.20 -10.04
N THR A 112 -3.16 3.22 -10.30
CA THR A 112 -2.58 2.89 -11.59
C THR A 112 -1.92 1.53 -11.49
N ASN A 113 -2.18 0.65 -12.44
CA ASN A 113 -1.55 -0.65 -12.53
C ASN A 113 -1.27 -0.99 -13.99
N CYS A 114 -0.28 -1.85 -14.23
CA CYS A 114 0.04 -2.35 -15.57
C CYS A 114 -0.55 -3.75 -15.74
N CYS A 115 -1.02 -4.04 -16.95
CA CYS A 115 -1.44 -5.38 -17.29
C CYS A 115 -0.23 -6.33 -17.35
N ASP A 116 -0.39 -7.55 -16.83
CA ASP A 116 0.69 -8.53 -16.83
C ASP A 116 0.94 -9.16 -18.22
N HIS A 117 -0.03 -9.06 -19.12
CA HIS A 117 0.00 -9.71 -20.44
C HIS A 117 0.19 -8.75 -21.62
N CYS A 118 -0.09 -7.46 -21.42
CA CYS A 118 0.10 -6.43 -22.44
C CYS A 118 0.66 -5.15 -21.80
N PRO A 119 1.36 -4.29 -22.56
CA PRO A 119 2.00 -3.08 -22.02
C PRO A 119 1.02 -1.91 -21.84
N GLU A 120 -0.20 -2.16 -21.38
CA GLU A 120 -1.20 -1.12 -21.12
C GLU A 120 -1.17 -0.67 -19.66
N GLU A 121 -1.12 0.63 -19.46
CA GLU A 121 -1.38 1.24 -18.15
C GLU A 121 -2.87 1.32 -17.90
N LEU A 122 -3.30 0.73 -16.80
CA LEU A 122 -4.70 0.70 -16.37
C LEU A 122 -4.91 1.67 -15.23
N GLU A 123 -5.97 2.42 -15.31
CA GLU A 123 -6.36 3.40 -14.29
C GLU A 123 -7.71 3.02 -13.69
N MET A 124 -7.76 3.01 -12.37
CA MET A 124 -8.96 2.74 -11.61
C MET A 124 -9.24 3.93 -10.70
N LEU A 125 -10.45 4.46 -10.77
CA LEU A 125 -10.91 5.53 -9.90
C LEU A 125 -11.66 4.93 -8.72
N LEU A 126 -11.22 5.25 -7.52
CA LEU A 126 -11.86 4.82 -6.30
C LEU A 126 -12.98 5.79 -5.90
N PRO A 127 -14.09 5.31 -5.36
CA PRO A 127 -15.11 6.17 -4.79
C PRO A 127 -14.51 6.95 -3.60
N GLN A 128 -14.76 8.24 -3.59
CA GLN A 128 -14.36 9.13 -2.49
C GLN A 128 -15.24 8.95 -1.27
#